data_7fbc9bd824f93b060df16e03c19ebb56
#
_entry.id   7fbc9bd824f93b060df16e03c19ebb56
#
_cell.length_a   1.000
_cell.length_b   1.000
_cell.length_c   1.000
_cell.angle_alpha   90.00
_cell.angle_beta   90.00
_cell.angle_gamma   90.00
#
_symmetry.space_group_name_H-M   'P 1'
#
loop_
_entity.id
_entity.type
_entity.pdbx_description
1 polymer ?
#
loop_
_entity_poly.entity_id
_entity_poly.type
_entity_poly.pdbx_seq_one_letter_code
_entity_poly.pdbx_strand_id
1 'polypeptide(L)'
;RGQTRGLGYDAYRFLAETLGPAAESTFVSAADLVQEYLDTRLPDEMPHYTAAVAVTEAIVTRALSNDVITPGTTTVGDVRRALYDMLGAAGVRTWFQPDLRVQRAAGEVATSRGFLAVAPESTVLMPGDVVHIDFGISYMGFDTDWQKMAYIMKPGERDAPAGLKAAMRNANALQDALMLRQGRPGRTGGTVFTGTMAEMKTQGIEAMIY
;
A
#
# COMPACT_ATOMS: atom_id res chain seq x y z
N ARG A 1 -5.66 -12.34 -6.53
CA ARG A 1 -6.46 -13.58 -6.71
C ARG A 1 -7.52 -13.46 -7.81
N GLY A 2 -8.08 -12.29 -8.13
CA GLY A 2 -9.10 -12.12 -9.17
C GLY A 2 -8.58 -12.20 -10.61
N GLN A 3 -7.33 -11.82 -10.84
CA GLN A 3 -6.73 -11.75 -12.18
C GLN A 3 -6.27 -13.11 -12.72
N THR A 4 -6.09 -14.10 -11.87
CA THR A 4 -5.67 -15.45 -12.24
C THR A 4 -6.85 -16.43 -12.39
N ARG A 5 -8.07 -15.98 -12.18
CA ARG A 5 -9.26 -16.79 -12.27
C ARG A 5 -9.80 -16.82 -13.68
N GLY A 6 -9.21 -17.67 -14.45
CA GLY A 6 -9.96 -18.33 -15.49
C GLY A 6 -10.38 -17.52 -16.68
N LEU A 7 -10.79 -18.27 -17.60
CA LEU A 7 -11.46 -17.92 -18.83
C LEU A 7 -12.88 -17.43 -18.52
N GLY A 8 -13.30 -16.33 -19.14
CA GLY A 8 -14.70 -15.90 -19.08
C GLY A 8 -15.62 -16.98 -19.69
N TYR A 9 -16.84 -17.06 -19.20
CA TYR A 9 -17.79 -18.11 -19.59
C TYR A 9 -17.99 -18.22 -21.12
N ASP A 10 -18.10 -17.08 -21.82
CA ASP A 10 -18.30 -17.09 -23.26
C ASP A 10 -17.06 -17.59 -24.00
N ALA A 11 -15.85 -17.24 -23.53
CA ALA A 11 -14.62 -17.76 -24.11
C ALA A 11 -14.44 -19.26 -23.82
N TYR A 12 -14.82 -19.72 -22.63
CA TYR A 12 -14.85 -21.15 -22.31
C TYR A 12 -15.81 -21.89 -23.25
N ARG A 13 -17.02 -21.40 -23.44
CA ARG A 13 -17.99 -22.01 -24.36
C ARG A 13 -17.48 -22.07 -25.79
N PHE A 14 -16.91 -20.95 -26.28
CA PHE A 14 -16.34 -20.91 -27.62
C PHE A 14 -15.24 -21.99 -27.81
N LEU A 15 -14.36 -22.16 -26.82
CA LEU A 15 -13.32 -23.19 -26.88
C LEU A 15 -13.91 -24.60 -26.82
N ALA A 16 -14.85 -24.85 -25.92
CA ALA A 16 -15.48 -26.17 -25.77
C ALA A 16 -16.25 -26.58 -27.04
N GLU A 17 -16.98 -25.65 -27.66
CA GLU A 17 -17.70 -25.88 -28.91
C GLU A 17 -16.74 -26.08 -30.11
N THR A 18 -15.64 -25.32 -30.14
CA THR A 18 -14.66 -25.40 -31.24
C THR A 18 -13.83 -26.68 -31.19
N LEU A 19 -13.38 -27.05 -30.00
CA LEU A 19 -12.47 -28.20 -29.79
C LEU A 19 -13.21 -29.52 -29.54
N GLY A 20 -14.47 -29.43 -29.18
CA GLY A 20 -15.33 -30.58 -28.92
C GLY A 20 -15.18 -31.20 -27.53
N PRO A 21 -16.09 -32.09 -27.15
CA PRO A 21 -16.20 -32.58 -25.76
C PRO A 21 -14.99 -33.41 -25.29
N ALA A 22 -14.27 -34.05 -26.18
CA ALA A 22 -13.04 -34.77 -25.83
C ALA A 22 -11.93 -33.82 -25.36
N ALA A 23 -11.81 -32.64 -25.95
CA ALA A 23 -10.84 -31.62 -25.53
C ALA A 23 -11.30 -30.90 -24.24
N GLU A 24 -12.61 -30.68 -24.09
CA GLU A 24 -13.17 -30.06 -22.87
C GLU A 24 -12.80 -30.84 -21.61
N SER A 25 -12.83 -32.18 -21.68
CA SER A 25 -12.45 -33.04 -20.55
C SER A 25 -10.97 -32.95 -20.14
N THR A 26 -10.12 -32.33 -20.98
CA THR A 26 -8.69 -32.14 -20.72
C THR A 26 -8.33 -30.76 -20.17
N PHE A 27 -9.32 -29.86 -20.07
CA PHE A 27 -9.04 -28.53 -19.57
C PHE A 27 -8.63 -28.57 -18.10
N VAL A 28 -7.49 -27.95 -17.81
CA VAL A 28 -6.95 -27.81 -16.47
C VAL A 28 -6.74 -26.32 -16.14
N SER A 29 -6.77 -26.00 -14.86
CA SER A 29 -6.47 -24.63 -14.42
C SER A 29 -5.01 -24.28 -14.71
N ALA A 30 -4.79 -23.13 -15.33
CA ALA A 30 -3.45 -22.53 -15.49
C ALA A 30 -3.14 -21.52 -14.36
N ALA A 31 -3.95 -21.47 -13.30
CA ALA A 31 -3.80 -20.45 -12.26
C ALA A 31 -2.42 -20.46 -11.61
N ASP A 32 -1.90 -21.65 -11.27
CA ASP A 32 -0.58 -21.78 -10.62
C ASP A 32 0.55 -21.35 -11.56
N LEU A 33 0.47 -21.72 -12.84
CA LEU A 33 1.45 -21.31 -13.86
C LEU A 33 1.46 -19.78 -14.03
N VAL A 34 0.28 -19.18 -14.13
CA VAL A 34 0.15 -17.72 -14.27
C VAL A 34 0.64 -17.01 -13.01
N GLN A 35 0.32 -17.55 -11.83
CA GLN A 35 0.79 -16.98 -10.57
C GLN A 35 2.31 -17.07 -10.46
N GLU A 36 2.92 -18.21 -10.76
CA GLU A 36 4.38 -18.37 -10.75
C GLU A 36 5.06 -17.39 -11.69
N TYR A 37 4.53 -17.21 -12.90
CA TYR A 37 5.04 -16.24 -13.86
C TYR A 37 4.95 -14.80 -13.33
N LEU A 38 3.82 -14.40 -12.74
CA LEU A 38 3.61 -13.06 -12.23
C LEU A 38 4.43 -12.76 -10.95
N ASP A 39 4.68 -13.80 -10.13
CA ASP A 39 5.42 -13.64 -8.88
C ASP A 39 6.95 -13.71 -9.07
N THR A 40 7.41 -14.23 -10.23
CA THR A 40 8.84 -14.33 -10.54
C THR A 40 9.39 -12.98 -11.01
N ARG A 41 10.50 -12.55 -10.41
CA ARG A 41 11.25 -11.36 -10.80
C ARG A 41 12.61 -11.75 -11.37
N LEU A 42 13.02 -11.07 -12.43
CA LEU A 42 14.35 -11.27 -13.02
C LEU A 42 15.37 -10.37 -12.28
N PRO A 43 16.60 -10.82 -12.09
CA PRO A 43 17.66 -10.01 -11.48
C PRO A 43 17.84 -8.65 -12.17
N ASP A 44 17.73 -8.61 -13.49
CA ASP A 44 17.90 -7.38 -14.30
C ASP A 44 16.75 -6.38 -14.13
N GLU A 45 15.60 -6.81 -13.60
CA GLU A 45 14.47 -5.92 -13.26
C GLU A 45 14.70 -5.16 -11.95
N MET A 46 15.52 -5.69 -11.04
CA MET A 46 15.66 -5.15 -9.68
C MET A 46 16.17 -3.70 -9.64
N PRO A 47 17.15 -3.27 -10.46
CA PRO A 47 17.56 -1.85 -10.50
C PRO A 47 16.42 -0.91 -10.91
N HIS A 48 15.57 -1.31 -11.84
CA HIS A 48 14.42 -0.52 -12.29
C HIS A 48 13.34 -0.44 -11.20
N TYR A 49 13.11 -1.55 -10.50
CA TYR A 49 12.21 -1.59 -9.34
C TYR A 49 12.69 -0.65 -8.23
N THR A 50 13.98 -0.70 -7.90
CA THR A 50 14.60 0.19 -6.90
C THR A 50 14.44 1.67 -7.29
N ALA A 51 14.64 2.00 -8.57
CA ALA A 51 14.43 3.35 -9.07
C ALA A 51 12.96 3.79 -8.96
N ALA A 52 12.00 2.91 -9.30
CA ALA A 52 10.58 3.19 -9.16
C ALA A 52 10.18 3.43 -7.69
N VAL A 53 10.71 2.62 -6.76
CA VAL A 53 10.51 2.82 -5.32
C VAL A 53 11.06 4.17 -4.85
N ALA A 54 12.26 4.56 -5.30
CA ALA A 54 12.85 5.85 -4.94
C ALA A 54 12.01 7.04 -5.44
N VAL A 55 11.45 6.95 -6.66
CA VAL A 55 10.53 7.98 -7.18
C VAL A 55 9.25 8.04 -6.34
N THR A 56 8.68 6.88 -6.00
CA THR A 56 7.49 6.79 -5.15
C THR A 56 7.74 7.45 -3.79
N GLU A 57 8.86 7.13 -3.14
CA GLU A 57 9.22 7.71 -1.85
C GLU A 57 9.42 9.24 -1.93
N ALA A 58 10.08 9.72 -2.96
CA ALA A 58 10.29 11.16 -3.16
C ALA A 58 8.96 11.91 -3.31
N ILE A 59 8.03 11.39 -4.10
CA ILE A 59 6.69 11.97 -4.30
C ILE A 59 5.92 12.00 -2.98
N VAL A 60 5.82 10.89 -2.26
CA VAL A 60 5.08 10.81 -1.00
C VAL A 60 5.70 11.69 0.08
N THR A 61 7.03 11.70 0.19
CA THR A 61 7.73 12.54 1.17
C THR A 61 7.45 14.02 0.93
N ARG A 62 7.48 14.47 -0.33
CA ARG A 62 7.14 15.84 -0.69
C ARG A 62 5.66 16.14 -0.45
N ALA A 63 4.76 15.22 -0.78
CA ALA A 63 3.33 15.40 -0.53
C ALA A 63 2.99 15.59 0.95
N LEU A 64 3.77 14.98 1.86
CA LEU A 64 3.64 15.09 3.31
C LEU A 64 4.48 16.24 3.92
N SER A 65 5.12 17.06 3.11
CA SER A 65 5.93 18.18 3.58
C SER A 65 5.17 19.51 3.57
N ASN A 66 5.80 20.54 4.13
CA ASN A 66 5.29 21.92 4.09
C ASN A 66 5.33 22.58 2.70
N ASP A 67 5.94 21.91 1.70
CA ASP A 67 5.82 22.34 0.29
C ASP A 67 4.38 22.18 -0.23
N VAL A 68 3.62 21.24 0.36
CA VAL A 68 2.24 20.91 -0.05
C VAL A 68 1.25 21.23 1.06
N ILE A 69 1.58 20.90 2.32
CA ILE A 69 0.65 21.02 3.45
C ILE A 69 0.88 22.33 4.20
N THR A 70 -0.10 23.24 4.13
CA THR A 70 -0.27 24.37 5.05
C THR A 70 -1.37 24.00 6.04
N PRO A 71 -1.03 23.72 7.32
CA PRO A 71 -2.01 23.34 8.32
C PRO A 71 -3.11 24.38 8.49
N GLY A 72 -4.35 23.95 8.61
CA GLY A 72 -5.53 24.82 8.70
C GLY A 72 -6.05 25.37 7.36
N THR A 73 -5.36 25.06 6.23
CA THR A 73 -5.73 25.55 4.91
C THR A 73 -5.83 24.42 3.89
N THR A 74 -4.78 23.60 3.78
CA THR A 74 -4.70 22.51 2.80
C THR A 74 -5.72 21.42 3.12
N THR A 75 -6.46 21.00 2.10
CA THR A 75 -7.41 19.89 2.21
C THR A 75 -6.78 18.58 1.74
N VAL A 76 -7.43 17.47 2.07
CA VAL A 76 -7.08 16.13 1.54
C VAL A 76 -7.11 16.14 0.01
N GLY A 77 -8.09 16.81 -0.60
CA GLY A 77 -8.19 16.96 -2.06
C GLY A 77 -7.02 17.74 -2.65
N ASP A 78 -6.50 18.76 -1.95
CA ASP A 78 -5.32 19.51 -2.40
C ASP A 78 -4.07 18.62 -2.42
N VAL A 79 -3.85 17.83 -1.38
CA VAL A 79 -2.73 16.88 -1.34
C VAL A 79 -2.85 15.85 -2.45
N ARG A 80 -4.06 15.33 -2.69
CA ARG A 80 -4.28 14.37 -3.79
C ARG A 80 -3.99 14.99 -5.16
N ARG A 81 -4.41 16.23 -5.41
CA ARG A 81 -4.06 16.95 -6.65
C ARG A 81 -2.56 17.13 -6.79
N ALA A 82 -1.88 17.54 -5.72
CA ALA A 82 -0.42 17.68 -5.73
C ALA A 82 0.29 16.34 -6.05
N LEU A 83 -0.22 15.21 -5.57
CA LEU A 83 0.29 13.89 -5.95
C LEU A 83 0.15 13.65 -7.45
N TYR A 84 -1.00 13.93 -8.04
CA TYR A 84 -1.19 13.79 -9.49
C TYR A 84 -0.30 14.74 -10.30
N ASP A 85 -0.11 15.97 -9.86
CA ASP A 85 0.80 16.92 -10.51
C ASP A 85 2.26 16.41 -10.49
N MET A 86 2.70 15.87 -9.35
CA MET A 86 4.03 15.27 -9.21
C MET A 86 4.19 14.01 -10.06
N LEU A 87 3.15 13.18 -10.19
CA LEU A 87 3.13 12.03 -11.12
C LEU A 87 3.32 12.48 -12.57
N GLY A 88 2.55 13.50 -12.99
CA GLY A 88 2.66 14.08 -14.33
C GLY A 88 4.05 14.64 -14.61
N ALA A 89 4.63 15.37 -13.64
CA ALA A 89 5.98 15.91 -13.76
C ALA A 89 7.07 14.81 -13.82
N ALA A 90 6.87 13.70 -13.14
CA ALA A 90 7.78 12.55 -13.17
C ALA A 90 7.58 11.63 -14.41
N GLY A 91 6.54 11.86 -15.21
CA GLY A 91 6.23 11.03 -16.37
C GLY A 91 5.76 9.61 -16.02
N VAL A 92 5.22 9.42 -14.82
CA VAL A 92 4.72 8.13 -14.33
C VAL A 92 3.20 8.19 -14.05
N ARG A 93 2.61 7.04 -13.80
CA ARG A 93 1.18 6.93 -13.46
C ARG A 93 1.02 6.20 -12.14
N THR A 94 -0.09 6.45 -11.45
CA THR A 94 -0.53 5.58 -10.35
C THR A 94 -1.42 4.46 -10.89
N TRP A 95 -1.41 3.29 -10.25
CA TRP A 95 -2.25 2.14 -10.62
C TRP A 95 -3.53 2.07 -9.77
N PHE A 96 -3.62 2.89 -8.71
CA PHE A 96 -4.84 3.12 -7.94
C PHE A 96 -4.91 4.59 -7.52
N GLN A 97 -6.10 5.05 -7.15
CA GLN A 97 -6.26 6.41 -6.63
C GLN A 97 -5.53 6.53 -5.29
N PRO A 98 -4.63 7.54 -5.13
CA PRO A 98 -3.95 7.78 -3.85
C PRO A 98 -4.95 7.87 -2.70
N ASP A 99 -4.77 7.01 -1.69
CA ASP A 99 -5.63 6.92 -0.53
C ASP A 99 -5.05 7.78 0.61
N LEU A 100 -5.82 8.76 1.06
CA LEU A 100 -5.44 9.62 2.17
C LEU A 100 -6.39 9.40 3.34
N ARG A 101 -5.81 9.13 4.50
CA ARG A 101 -6.52 8.93 5.76
C ARG A 101 -6.05 9.95 6.77
N VAL A 102 -6.96 10.46 7.58
CA VAL A 102 -6.67 11.47 8.61
C VAL A 102 -7.17 10.96 9.95
N GLN A 103 -6.30 10.91 10.93
CA GLN A 103 -6.64 10.58 12.30
C GLN A 103 -6.47 11.82 13.19
N ARG A 104 -7.51 12.16 13.89
CA ARG A 104 -7.59 13.34 14.79
C ARG A 104 -7.93 12.90 16.20
N ALA A 105 -7.20 13.41 17.19
CA ALA A 105 -7.32 12.98 18.58
C ALA A 105 -8.73 13.12 19.18
N ALA A 106 -9.54 14.02 18.67
CA ALA A 106 -10.92 14.24 19.14
C ALA A 106 -11.96 13.31 18.51
N GLY A 107 -11.55 12.39 17.65
CA GLY A 107 -12.47 11.47 16.96
C GLY A 107 -13.41 12.16 15.96
N GLU A 108 -13.11 13.39 15.57
CA GLU A 108 -13.97 14.22 14.73
C GLU A 108 -14.03 13.79 13.27
N VAL A 109 -13.09 12.95 12.81
CA VAL A 109 -13.16 12.32 11.51
C VAL A 109 -13.89 10.98 11.67
N ALA A 110 -15.19 11.04 11.81
CA ALA A 110 -16.04 9.86 11.88
C ALA A 110 -16.07 9.20 10.50
N THR A 111 -15.53 8.01 10.41
CA THR A 111 -15.59 7.22 9.20
C THR A 111 -16.27 5.89 9.52
N SER A 112 -17.08 5.40 8.57
CA SER A 112 -17.78 4.11 8.71
C SER A 112 -16.84 2.90 8.79
N ARG A 113 -15.55 3.10 8.49
CA ARG A 113 -14.52 2.06 8.49
C ARG A 113 -13.43 2.29 9.55
N GLY A 114 -13.67 3.20 10.52
CA GLY A 114 -12.69 3.54 11.53
C GLY A 114 -11.39 4.11 10.91
N PHE A 115 -10.23 3.67 11.39
CA PHE A 115 -8.92 4.17 10.94
C PHE A 115 -8.58 3.78 9.48
N LEU A 116 -9.31 2.85 8.87
CA LEU A 116 -9.10 2.43 7.47
C LEU A 116 -9.87 3.29 6.46
N ALA A 117 -10.69 4.22 6.90
CA ALA A 117 -11.50 4.99 5.97
C ALA A 117 -10.72 6.12 5.34
N VAL A 118 -10.90 6.26 4.03
CA VAL A 118 -10.41 7.40 3.24
C VAL A 118 -11.09 8.66 3.73
N ALA A 119 -10.29 9.70 3.98
CA ALA A 119 -10.83 10.98 4.40
C ALA A 119 -11.55 11.68 3.23
N PRO A 120 -12.68 12.37 3.48
CA PRO A 120 -13.32 13.21 2.47
C PRO A 120 -12.35 14.25 1.90
N GLU A 121 -12.46 14.55 0.61
CA GLU A 121 -11.58 15.53 -0.05
C GLU A 121 -11.64 16.92 0.56
N SER A 122 -12.80 17.30 1.11
CA SER A 122 -13.00 18.58 1.79
C SER A 122 -12.40 18.66 3.20
N THR A 123 -11.85 17.57 3.72
CA THR A 123 -11.23 17.56 5.05
C THR A 123 -10.00 18.45 5.09
N VAL A 124 -10.05 19.52 5.88
CA VAL A 124 -8.91 20.40 6.12
C VAL A 124 -7.94 19.74 7.10
N LEU A 125 -6.67 19.71 6.75
CA LEU A 125 -5.60 19.16 7.57
C LEU A 125 -5.23 20.15 8.69
N MET A 126 -5.31 19.73 9.95
CA MET A 126 -5.14 20.57 11.10
C MET A 126 -3.92 20.19 11.95
N PRO A 127 -3.34 21.13 12.71
CA PRO A 127 -2.33 20.78 13.71
C PRO A 127 -2.85 19.71 14.68
N GLY A 128 -2.08 18.65 14.88
CA GLY A 128 -2.44 17.49 15.69
C GLY A 128 -2.97 16.30 14.90
N ASP A 129 -3.21 16.44 13.60
CA ASP A 129 -3.60 15.33 12.74
C ASP A 129 -2.43 14.39 12.46
N VAL A 130 -2.73 13.11 12.34
CA VAL A 130 -1.87 12.11 11.69
C VAL A 130 -2.43 11.85 10.31
N VAL A 131 -1.64 12.14 9.29
CA VAL A 131 -1.99 11.91 7.88
C VAL A 131 -1.28 10.65 7.42
N HIS A 132 -2.03 9.74 6.81
CA HIS A 132 -1.52 8.53 6.18
C HIS A 132 -1.79 8.60 4.68
N ILE A 133 -0.78 8.33 3.88
CA ILE A 133 -0.90 8.17 2.43
C ILE A 133 -0.59 6.72 2.08
N ASP A 134 -1.48 6.12 1.30
CA ASP A 134 -1.29 4.86 0.61
C ASP A 134 -1.22 5.17 -0.90
N PHE A 135 -0.10 4.83 -1.51
CA PHE A 135 0.26 5.34 -2.83
C PHE A 135 1.22 4.39 -3.55
N GLY A 136 1.03 4.26 -4.86
CA GLY A 136 1.92 3.50 -5.70
C GLY A 136 1.98 4.04 -7.12
N ILE A 137 3.11 3.84 -7.78
CA ILE A 137 3.28 4.19 -9.19
C ILE A 137 3.38 2.94 -10.04
N SER A 138 2.96 3.07 -11.30
CA SER A 138 3.16 2.08 -12.34
C SER A 138 4.17 2.62 -13.37
N TYR A 139 5.24 1.88 -13.59
CA TYR A 139 6.28 2.22 -14.55
C TYR A 139 6.81 0.96 -15.23
N MET A 140 6.76 0.90 -16.56
CA MET A 140 7.23 -0.23 -17.37
C MET A 140 6.69 -1.61 -16.95
N GLY A 141 5.46 -1.66 -16.43
CA GLY A 141 4.85 -2.90 -15.94
C GLY A 141 5.21 -3.26 -14.48
N PHE A 142 5.97 -2.42 -13.80
CA PHE A 142 6.22 -2.54 -12.36
C PHE A 142 5.29 -1.62 -11.59
N ASP A 143 4.67 -2.16 -10.56
CA ASP A 143 3.83 -1.41 -9.64
C ASP A 143 4.52 -1.34 -8.27
N THR A 144 4.64 -0.13 -7.72
CA THR A 144 5.08 0.07 -6.34
C THR A 144 3.87 0.20 -5.43
N ASP A 145 4.06 -0.12 -4.16
CA ASP A 145 3.07 0.05 -3.11
C ASP A 145 3.77 0.62 -1.87
N TRP A 146 3.42 1.85 -1.50
CA TRP A 146 4.16 2.60 -0.49
C TRP A 146 3.22 3.32 0.46
N GLN A 147 3.39 3.07 1.74
CA GLN A 147 2.62 3.75 2.76
C GLN A 147 3.53 4.63 3.62
N LYS A 148 3.09 5.85 3.89
CA LYS A 148 3.82 6.81 4.72
C LYS A 148 2.87 7.58 5.61
N MET A 149 3.34 7.89 6.81
CA MET A 149 2.59 8.68 7.78
C MET A 149 3.35 9.94 8.15
N ALA A 150 2.62 11.02 8.39
CA ALA A 150 3.16 12.25 8.95
C ALA A 150 2.27 12.78 10.07
N TYR A 151 2.87 13.38 11.07
CA TYR A 151 2.17 14.12 12.10
C TYR A 151 2.29 15.61 11.84
N ILE A 152 1.16 16.31 11.82
CA ILE A 152 1.11 17.76 11.70
C ILE A 152 1.31 18.37 13.08
N MET A 153 2.50 18.93 13.35
CA MET A 153 2.85 19.46 14.64
C MET A 153 1.92 20.61 15.06
N LYS A 154 1.58 20.65 16.34
CA LYS A 154 0.86 21.77 16.95
C LYS A 154 1.81 22.95 17.15
N PRO A 155 1.28 24.19 17.23
CA PRO A 155 2.10 25.35 17.58
C PRO A 155 2.89 25.13 18.87
N GLY A 156 4.20 25.37 18.82
CA GLY A 156 5.10 25.19 19.96
C GLY A 156 5.69 23.79 20.14
N GLU A 157 5.19 22.78 19.44
CA GLU A 157 5.82 21.46 19.42
C GLU A 157 7.11 21.50 18.58
N ARG A 158 8.11 20.73 19.04
CA ARG A 158 9.40 20.55 18.33
C ARG A 158 9.57 19.15 17.76
N ASP A 159 8.67 18.25 18.13
CA ASP A 159 8.70 16.84 17.73
C ASP A 159 7.32 16.21 17.96
N ALA A 160 7.08 15.07 17.36
CA ALA A 160 5.85 14.31 17.57
C ALA A 160 5.69 13.85 19.02
N PRO A 161 4.45 13.76 19.54
CA PRO A 161 4.17 13.26 20.89
C PRO A 161 4.80 11.89 21.16
N ALA A 162 5.20 11.67 22.41
CA ALA A 162 5.90 10.43 22.81
C ALA A 162 5.11 9.15 22.46
N GLY A 163 3.77 9.20 22.57
CA GLY A 163 2.90 8.09 22.20
C GLY A 163 2.97 7.74 20.70
N LEU A 164 2.97 8.75 19.82
CA LEU A 164 3.11 8.53 18.37
C LEU A 164 4.50 7.98 18.02
N LYS A 165 5.55 8.48 18.68
CA LYS A 165 6.91 7.92 18.51
C LYS A 165 7.01 6.48 19.00
N ALA A 166 6.31 6.12 20.07
CA ALA A 166 6.23 4.74 20.53
C ALA A 166 5.48 3.85 19.52
N ALA A 167 4.34 4.32 19.01
CA ALA A 167 3.59 3.61 17.97
C ALA A 167 4.43 3.38 16.70
N MET A 168 5.19 4.39 16.27
CA MET A 168 6.09 4.25 15.11
C MET A 168 7.20 3.22 15.37
N ARG A 169 7.80 3.19 16.56
CA ARG A 169 8.78 2.14 16.91
C ARG A 169 8.16 0.75 16.86
N ASN A 170 6.93 0.60 17.36
CA ASN A 170 6.23 -0.68 17.31
C ASN A 170 5.90 -1.10 15.88
N ALA A 171 5.48 -0.16 15.03
CA ALA A 171 5.25 -0.42 13.61
C ALA A 171 6.54 -0.85 12.89
N ASN A 172 7.66 -0.18 13.15
CA ASN A 172 8.96 -0.57 12.60
C ASN A 172 9.39 -1.97 13.11
N ALA A 173 9.18 -2.28 14.39
CA ALA A 173 9.48 -3.61 14.94
C ALA A 173 8.65 -4.71 14.24
N LEU A 174 7.37 -4.44 13.94
CA LEU A 174 6.52 -5.33 13.16
C LEU A 174 7.06 -5.52 11.73
N GLN A 175 7.41 -4.44 11.04
CA GLN A 175 7.98 -4.50 9.69
C GLN A 175 9.30 -5.28 9.67
N ASP A 176 10.19 -5.03 10.62
CA ASP A 176 11.46 -5.76 10.75
C ASP A 176 11.25 -7.24 11.04
N ALA A 177 10.27 -7.58 11.89
CA ALA A 177 9.89 -8.97 12.14
C ALA A 177 9.41 -9.63 10.85
N LEU A 178 8.50 -8.97 10.12
CA LEU A 178 7.92 -9.48 8.89
C LEU A 178 8.99 -9.68 7.81
N MET A 179 9.78 -8.66 7.51
CA MET A 179 10.67 -8.62 6.35
C MET A 179 12.04 -9.24 6.63
N LEU A 180 12.64 -8.95 7.79
CA LEU A 180 14.03 -9.32 8.05
C LEU A 180 14.17 -10.64 8.80
N ARG A 181 13.16 -11.06 9.56
CA ARG A 181 13.24 -12.25 10.40
C ARG A 181 12.35 -13.39 9.93
N GLN A 182 11.09 -13.10 9.62
CA GLN A 182 10.12 -14.12 9.26
C GLN A 182 10.00 -14.35 7.74
N GLY A 183 10.13 -13.29 6.91
CA GLY A 183 10.08 -13.34 5.45
C GLY A 183 11.36 -13.94 4.88
N ARG A 184 11.46 -15.29 4.85
CA ARG A 184 12.62 -16.02 4.36
C ARG A 184 12.23 -16.96 3.21
N PRO A 185 13.13 -17.19 2.24
CA PRO A 185 12.91 -18.18 1.20
C PRO A 185 12.50 -19.55 1.77
N GLY A 186 11.55 -20.19 1.13
CA GLY A 186 11.02 -21.49 1.54
C GLY A 186 9.91 -21.46 2.61
N ARG A 187 9.54 -20.26 3.12
CA ARG A 187 8.41 -20.10 4.04
C ARG A 187 7.16 -19.66 3.29
N THR A 188 6.03 -20.23 3.66
CA THR A 188 4.73 -19.77 3.14
C THR A 188 4.28 -18.47 3.81
N GLY A 189 3.44 -17.69 3.13
CA GLY A 189 2.85 -16.47 3.71
C GLY A 189 2.15 -16.72 5.04
N GLY A 190 1.42 -17.84 5.18
CA GLY A 190 0.79 -18.23 6.45
C GLY A 190 1.78 -18.47 7.58
N THR A 191 2.93 -19.12 7.29
CA THR A 191 4.00 -19.32 8.28
C THR A 191 4.66 -18.00 8.68
N VAL A 192 4.90 -17.11 7.71
CA VAL A 192 5.46 -15.78 7.95
C VAL A 192 4.51 -14.95 8.82
N PHE A 193 3.23 -14.92 8.49
CA PHE A 193 2.19 -14.24 9.27
C PHE A 193 2.15 -14.74 10.73
N THR A 194 2.00 -16.05 10.92
CA THR A 194 1.91 -16.65 12.26
C THR A 194 3.15 -16.40 13.10
N GLY A 195 4.34 -16.53 12.49
CA GLY A 195 5.61 -16.28 13.16
C GLY A 195 5.77 -14.80 13.56
N THR A 196 5.40 -13.88 12.68
CA THR A 196 5.42 -12.43 12.95
C THR A 196 4.49 -12.06 14.10
N MET A 197 3.24 -12.55 14.08
CA MET A 197 2.28 -12.25 15.15
C MET A 197 2.70 -12.83 16.50
N ALA A 198 3.29 -14.04 16.52
CA ALA A 198 3.83 -14.63 17.73
C ALA A 198 5.00 -13.82 18.30
N GLU A 199 5.90 -13.34 17.44
CA GLU A 199 7.01 -12.47 17.84
C GLU A 199 6.52 -11.13 18.43
N MET A 200 5.56 -10.48 17.79
CA MET A 200 4.98 -9.23 18.30
C MET A 200 4.32 -9.44 19.67
N LYS A 201 3.59 -10.53 19.84
CA LYS A 201 3.00 -10.89 21.14
C LYS A 201 4.06 -11.07 22.23
N THR A 202 5.19 -11.69 21.92
CA THR A 202 6.29 -11.88 22.87
C THR A 202 6.92 -10.55 23.29
N GLN A 203 6.93 -9.56 22.38
CA GLN A 203 7.42 -8.21 22.66
C GLN A 203 6.37 -7.30 23.34
N GLY A 204 5.18 -7.81 23.62
CA GLY A 204 4.06 -7.03 24.17
C GLY A 204 3.50 -6.00 23.20
N ILE A 205 3.71 -6.19 21.90
CA ILE A 205 3.20 -5.32 20.85
C ILE A 205 1.88 -5.89 20.33
N GLU A 206 0.80 -5.13 20.52
CA GLU A 206 -0.48 -5.43 19.85
C GLU A 206 -0.35 -5.01 18.38
N ALA A 207 -0.33 -5.97 17.49
CA ALA A 207 -0.09 -5.77 16.06
C ALA A 207 -1.23 -6.35 15.22
N MET A 208 -1.45 -5.75 14.06
CA MET A 208 -2.38 -6.22 13.05
C MET A 208 -1.73 -6.17 11.67
N ILE A 209 -1.91 -7.25 10.90
CA ILE A 209 -1.56 -7.33 9.48
C ILE A 209 -2.84 -7.73 8.74
N TYR A 210 -3.19 -7.04 7.66
CA TYR A 210 -4.42 -7.26 6.87
C TYR A 210 -4.13 -7.30 5.38
#